data_6af5326e972e3a9ba4d2f65428ef859a
#
_entry.id   6af5326e972e3a9ba4d2f65428ef859a
#
_cell.length_a   1.000
_cell.length_b   1.000
_cell.length_c   1.000
_cell.angle_alpha   90.00
_cell.angle_beta   90.00
_cell.angle_gamma   90.00
#
_symmetry.space_group_name_H-M   'P 1'
#
loop_
_entity.id
_entity.type
_entity.pdbx_description
1 polymer ?
#
loop_
_entity_poly.entity_id
_entity_poly.type
_entity_poly.pdbx_seq_one_letter_code
_entity_poly.pdbx_strand_id
1 'polypeptide(L)' 'GSDNAYNLGSTSYRWANIYTADAHFSNEGTKGNDIDGTTGSWTLQEGDDSIYMINNKTGKRYKIKLEEV' A
#
# COMPACT_ATOMS: atom_id res chain seq x y z
N GLY A 1 -12.07 -13.98 -4.82
CA GLY A 1 -11.73 -14.00 -6.24
C GLY A 1 -10.29 -14.37 -6.47
N SER A 2 -9.86 -14.30 -7.71
CA SER A 2 -8.48 -14.58 -8.06
C SER A 2 -7.59 -13.42 -7.62
N ASP A 3 -6.38 -13.75 -7.19
CA ASP A 3 -5.40 -12.77 -6.75
C ASP A 3 -5.00 -11.88 -7.94
N ASN A 4 -5.01 -10.56 -7.74
CA ASN A 4 -4.63 -9.57 -8.75
C ASN A 4 -5.51 -9.56 -10.00
N ALA A 5 -6.72 -10.16 -9.94
CA ALA A 5 -7.60 -10.26 -11.09
C ALA A 5 -8.69 -9.18 -11.13
N TYR A 6 -8.95 -8.52 -10.02
CA TYR A 6 -10.07 -7.58 -9.91
C TYR A 6 -9.60 -6.21 -9.47
N ASN A 7 -10.21 -5.18 -10.05
CA ASN A 7 -9.93 -3.79 -9.71
C ASN A 7 -11.01 -3.24 -8.80
N LEU A 8 -10.62 -2.35 -7.90
CA LEU A 8 -11.54 -1.52 -7.16
C LEU A 8 -11.48 -0.12 -7.77
N GLY A 9 -12.45 0.19 -8.62
CA GLY A 9 -12.45 1.44 -9.36
C GLY A 9 -11.69 1.36 -10.68
N SER A 10 -11.61 2.48 -11.37
CA SER A 10 -10.90 2.61 -12.63
C SER A 10 -10.51 4.07 -12.85
N THR A 11 -9.81 4.36 -13.95
CA THR A 11 -9.45 5.73 -14.29
C THR A 11 -10.68 6.62 -14.49
N SER A 12 -11.79 6.03 -14.94
CA SER A 12 -13.03 6.78 -15.18
C SER A 12 -14.00 6.74 -14.00
N TYR A 13 -13.88 5.73 -13.13
CA TYR A 13 -14.79 5.51 -12.01
C TYR A 13 -14.00 5.35 -10.73
N ARG A 14 -13.57 6.47 -10.16
CA ARG A 14 -12.79 6.51 -8.93
C ARG A 14 -13.71 6.67 -7.74
N TRP A 15 -13.31 6.07 -6.62
CA TRP A 15 -14.00 6.27 -5.36
C TRP A 15 -13.68 7.67 -4.84
N ALA A 16 -14.69 8.36 -4.34
CA ALA A 16 -14.49 9.71 -3.80
C ALA A 16 -13.60 9.69 -2.58
N ASN A 17 -13.81 8.73 -1.68
CA ASN A 17 -13.05 8.60 -0.43
C ASN A 17 -12.92 7.13 -0.07
N ILE A 18 -11.85 6.81 0.65
CA ILE A 18 -11.65 5.49 1.26
C ILE A 18 -11.47 5.70 2.75
N TYR A 19 -12.31 5.04 3.55
CA TYR A 19 -12.22 5.08 5.01
C TYR A 19 -11.74 3.71 5.48
N THR A 20 -10.51 3.64 5.96
CA THR A 20 -9.92 2.39 6.43
C THR A 20 -8.89 2.70 7.51
N ALA A 21 -8.72 1.77 8.46
CA ALA A 21 -7.69 1.91 9.49
C ALA A 21 -6.32 1.57 8.92
N ASP A 22 -6.20 0.40 8.31
CA ASP A 22 -4.96 -0.09 7.71
C ASP A 22 -5.14 -0.31 6.22
N ALA A 23 -4.09 -0.05 5.45
CA ALA A 23 -4.07 -0.39 4.04
C ALA A 23 -2.93 -1.38 3.79
N HIS A 24 -3.24 -2.48 3.14
CA HIS A 24 -2.29 -3.56 2.87
C HIS A 24 -2.00 -3.62 1.37
N PHE A 25 -0.73 -3.56 1.02
CA PHE A 25 -0.28 -3.61 -0.36
C PHE A 25 0.62 -4.81 -0.55
N SER A 26 0.31 -5.65 -1.53
CA SER A 26 1.14 -6.81 -1.84
C SER A 26 1.03 -7.12 -3.32
N ASN A 27 2.18 -7.37 -3.94
CA ASN A 27 2.23 -7.88 -5.29
C ASN A 27 2.96 -9.23 -5.34
N GLU A 28 2.97 -9.93 -4.20
CA GLU A 28 3.55 -11.27 -4.14
C GLU A 28 2.78 -12.21 -5.05
N GLY A 29 3.49 -13.13 -5.70
CA GLY A 29 2.88 -14.04 -6.66
C GLY A 29 2.73 -13.45 -8.06
N THR A 30 3.17 -12.21 -8.27
CA THR A 30 3.17 -11.57 -9.59
C THR A 30 4.60 -11.48 -10.12
N LYS A 31 4.75 -10.89 -11.31
CA LYS A 31 6.08 -10.68 -11.91
C LYS A 31 6.85 -9.53 -11.25
N GLY A 32 6.24 -8.82 -10.30
CA GLY A 32 6.88 -7.71 -9.61
C GLY A 32 6.44 -6.35 -10.11
N ASN A 33 6.98 -5.29 -9.48
CA ASN A 33 6.63 -3.92 -9.85
C ASN A 33 7.39 -3.46 -11.10
N ASP A 34 6.97 -2.32 -11.65
CA ASP A 34 7.50 -1.80 -12.91
C ASP A 34 8.81 -1.01 -12.74
N ILE A 35 9.25 -0.78 -11.51
CA ILE A 35 10.42 0.04 -11.25
C ILE A 35 11.69 -0.83 -11.18
N ASP A 36 11.67 -1.85 -10.35
CA ASP A 36 12.84 -2.72 -10.15
C ASP A 36 12.51 -4.21 -10.27
N GLY A 37 11.26 -4.55 -10.58
CA GLY A 37 10.85 -5.93 -10.80
C GLY A 37 10.72 -6.77 -9.54
N THR A 38 10.81 -6.18 -8.36
CA THR A 38 10.70 -6.94 -7.12
C THR A 38 9.26 -7.03 -6.62
N THR A 39 9.03 -7.99 -5.72
CA THR A 39 7.74 -8.13 -5.03
C THR A 39 7.88 -7.69 -3.59
N GLY A 40 6.79 -7.28 -3.00
CA GLY A 40 6.79 -6.82 -1.62
C GLY A 40 5.44 -7.03 -0.95
N SER A 41 5.44 -6.80 0.35
CA SER A 41 4.23 -6.83 1.16
C SER A 41 4.38 -5.75 2.22
N TRP A 42 3.50 -4.75 2.17
CA TRP A 42 3.59 -3.57 3.02
C TRP A 42 2.24 -3.24 3.64
N THR A 43 2.28 -2.67 4.84
CA THR A 43 1.09 -2.17 5.52
C THR A 43 1.27 -0.69 5.83
N LEU A 44 0.29 0.12 5.47
CA LEU A 44 0.27 1.54 5.81
C LEU A 44 -0.63 1.72 7.02
N GLN A 45 -0.11 2.42 8.04
CA GLN A 45 -0.86 2.70 9.26
C GLN A 45 -0.68 4.16 9.66
N GLU A 46 -1.68 4.72 10.30
CA GLU A 46 -1.61 6.07 10.86
C GLU A 46 -1.39 6.01 12.36
N GLY A 47 -0.61 6.95 12.87
CA GLY A 47 -0.47 7.21 14.29
C GLY A 47 -1.10 8.56 14.62
N ASP A 48 -0.91 8.99 15.85
CA ASP A 48 -1.44 10.28 16.30
C ASP A 48 -0.83 11.47 15.54
N ASP A 49 0.43 11.36 15.17
CA ASP A 49 1.16 12.48 14.56
C ASP A 49 1.95 12.09 13.32
N SER A 50 1.86 10.86 12.89
CA SER A 50 2.66 10.37 11.76
C SER A 50 1.97 9.28 10.98
N ILE A 51 2.47 9.05 9.77
CA ILE A 51 2.06 7.94 8.92
C ILE A 51 3.23 6.95 8.85
N TYR A 52 2.94 5.67 9.00
CA TYR A 52 3.94 4.62 9.05
C TYR A 52 3.75 3.59 7.95
N MET A 53 4.86 3.02 7.51
CA MET A 53 4.86 1.88 6.59
C MET A 53 5.59 0.72 7.27
N ILE A 54 4.99 -0.45 7.23
CA ILE A 54 5.59 -1.66 7.77
C ILE A 54 5.93 -2.59 6.62
N ASN A 55 7.20 -3.01 6.54
CA ASN A 55 7.60 -4.03 5.58
C ASN A 55 7.26 -5.38 6.21
N ASN A 56 6.22 -6.04 5.71
CA ASN A 56 5.74 -7.29 6.30
C ASN A 56 6.72 -8.45 6.13
N LYS A 57 7.63 -8.38 5.16
CA LYS A 57 8.63 -9.44 4.95
C LYS A 57 9.76 -9.39 5.97
N THR A 58 10.20 -8.19 6.32
CA THR A 58 11.32 -8.00 7.25
C THR A 58 10.87 -7.65 8.65
N GLY A 59 9.66 -7.16 8.81
CA GLY A 59 9.14 -6.63 10.07
C GLY A 59 9.64 -5.24 10.40
N LYS A 60 10.45 -4.64 9.54
CA LYS A 60 10.97 -3.30 9.76
C LYS A 60 9.87 -2.26 9.56
N ARG A 61 9.92 -1.21 10.36
CA ARG A 61 8.93 -0.15 10.38
C ARG A 61 9.57 1.16 9.99
N TYR A 62 8.87 1.93 9.18
CA TYR A 62 9.37 3.19 8.64
C TYR A 62 8.36 4.30 8.89
N LYS A 63 8.88 5.49 9.14
CA LYS A 63 8.07 6.69 9.28
C LYS A 63 8.14 7.45 7.97
N ILE A 64 6.99 7.84 7.43
CA ILE A 64 6.95 8.65 6.21
C ILE A 64 7.30 10.09 6.60
N LYS A 65 8.25 10.68 5.89
CA LYS A 65 8.59 12.09 6.09
C LYS A 65 7.53 12.95 5.45
N LEU A 66 6.94 13.84 6.24
CA LEU A 66 5.87 14.73 5.79
C LEU A 66 6.29 16.17 6.00
N GLU A 67 5.85 17.04 5.10
CA GLU A 67 6.12 18.46 5.18
C GLU A 67 4.81 19.21 5.36
N GLU A 68 4.75 20.04 6.39
CA GLU A 68 3.57 20.87 6.64
C GLU A 68 3.50 21.97 5.58
N VAL A 69 2.31 22.14 5.02
CA VAL A 69 2.07 23.18 4.00
C VAL A 69 1.82 24.53 4.63
#